data_2bbf282c18f48d6760688cf1dadb21ee
#
_entry.id   2bbf282c18f48d6760688cf1dadb21ee
#
_cell.length_a   1.000
_cell.length_b   1.000
_cell.length_c   1.000
_cell.angle_alpha   90.00
_cell.angle_beta   90.00
_cell.angle_gamma   90.00
#
_symmetry.space_group_name_H-M   'P 1'
#
loop_
_entity.id
_entity.type
_entity.pdbx_description
1 polymer ?
#
loop_
_entity_poly.entity_id
_entity_poly.type
_entity_poly.pdbx_seq_one_letter_code
_entity_poly.pdbx_strand_id
1 'polypeptide(L)'
;MGSGSRGENHPAGASAFVGFLDAKIRTEGVPGLSIAVVKGDRIVWTRGFGLADLASSTPATPRTSYLWFSMTKIATATAVVRLAEAGRLDLDAPADEYYRAFKVVSQPTPVSVRHLLSHSSGLANPVPIRWVYPASGPVPNRRAFVERLLGKHRKLRFVPGERASYSNLGYLVLGEVISEVSGISYERYVREEILVPLGMNRTGFSYPSPAGEAATGYHPLRPPLIPIFRAALPGGVVGLRQDGYVAFNPFYVKGPAYGGLVGSVEEAARLILLHLNGGRVGETRLLSSASVAQMQLITPRGGKRDFGLGWFRSSEAKYERPAFVEHLGGGAGFWNVMRLYPEKTLGVVMMGNTTGYDHESVLEEAVRLEW
;
A
#
# COMPACT_ATOMS: atom_id res chain seq x y z
N MET A 1 -14.92 44.28 4.21
CA MET A 1 -14.51 43.51 5.40
C MET A 1 -13.63 42.39 4.90
N GLY A 2 -12.34 42.49 5.14
CA GLY A 2 -11.33 41.61 4.56
C GLY A 2 -11.35 40.24 5.21
N SER A 3 -11.48 39.19 4.41
CA SER A 3 -11.22 37.83 4.81
C SER A 3 -9.70 37.63 4.88
N GLY A 4 -9.15 37.72 6.10
CA GLY A 4 -7.75 37.42 6.35
C GLY A 4 -7.48 35.95 6.00
N SER A 5 -6.65 35.71 4.98
CA SER A 5 -6.01 34.43 4.74
C SER A 5 -5.19 34.09 5.99
N ARG A 6 -5.57 33.05 6.73
CA ARG A 6 -4.70 32.46 7.75
C ARG A 6 -3.43 32.01 7.01
N GLY A 7 -2.32 32.72 7.27
CA GLY A 7 -1.02 32.32 6.75
C GLY A 7 -0.75 30.87 7.15
N GLU A 8 -0.63 30.00 6.16
CA GLU A 8 -0.13 28.65 6.37
C GLU A 8 1.30 28.79 6.87
N ASN A 9 1.53 28.53 8.16
CA ASN A 9 2.87 28.41 8.72
C ASN A 9 3.54 27.18 8.09
N HIS A 10 4.19 27.39 6.93
CA HIS A 10 5.01 26.35 6.35
C HIS A 10 6.24 26.09 7.23
N PRO A 11 6.60 24.83 7.49
CA PRO A 11 7.85 24.48 8.16
C PRO A 11 9.05 25.17 7.49
N ALA A 12 10.08 25.52 8.24
CA ALA A 12 11.22 26.32 7.78
C ALA A 12 11.97 25.74 6.57
N GLY A 13 11.86 24.49 6.24
CA GLY A 13 12.45 23.85 5.05
C GLY A 13 11.47 23.65 3.88
N ALA A 14 10.18 23.90 4.07
CA ALA A 14 9.15 23.50 3.10
C ALA A 14 9.31 24.14 1.73
N SER A 15 9.76 25.40 1.63
CA SER A 15 9.96 26.08 0.35
C SER A 15 11.09 25.47 -0.48
N ALA A 16 12.21 25.12 0.16
CA ALA A 16 13.33 24.45 -0.49
C ALA A 16 12.92 23.05 -0.95
N PHE A 17 12.17 22.32 -0.10
CA PHE A 17 11.64 21.00 -0.43
C PHE A 17 10.68 21.02 -1.61
N VAL A 18 9.82 22.04 -1.70
CA VAL A 18 8.93 22.25 -2.85
C VAL A 18 9.76 22.43 -4.12
N GLY A 19 10.77 23.29 -4.12
CA GLY A 19 11.65 23.50 -5.28
C GLY A 19 12.38 22.23 -5.69
N PHE A 20 12.85 21.45 -4.73
CA PHE A 20 13.46 20.13 -4.96
C PHE A 20 12.47 19.16 -5.64
N LEU A 21 11.25 19.04 -5.11
CA LEU A 21 10.21 18.16 -5.66
C LEU A 21 9.78 18.60 -7.06
N ASP A 22 9.58 19.90 -7.30
CA ASP A 22 9.23 20.42 -8.62
C ASP A 22 10.30 20.11 -9.67
N ALA A 23 11.58 20.27 -9.31
CA ALA A 23 12.69 19.95 -10.18
C ALA A 23 12.74 18.45 -10.48
N LYS A 24 12.61 17.60 -9.44
CA LYS A 24 12.68 16.15 -9.55
C LYS A 24 11.54 15.58 -10.42
N ILE A 25 10.31 16.00 -10.18
CA ILE A 25 9.13 15.58 -10.94
C ILE A 25 9.30 15.89 -12.42
N ARG A 26 9.77 17.10 -12.76
CA ARG A 26 10.07 17.49 -14.16
C ARG A 26 11.17 16.63 -14.77
N THR A 27 12.28 16.45 -14.05
CA THR A 27 13.45 15.71 -14.56
C THR A 27 13.14 14.24 -14.80
N GLU A 28 12.33 13.63 -13.92
CA GLU A 28 11.97 12.22 -14.03
C GLU A 28 10.72 11.96 -14.88
N GLY A 29 10.05 13.01 -15.33
CA GLY A 29 8.83 12.88 -16.12
C GLY A 29 7.71 12.21 -15.33
N VAL A 30 7.48 12.65 -14.09
CA VAL A 30 6.35 12.19 -13.28
C VAL A 30 5.15 13.08 -13.58
N PRO A 31 4.05 12.57 -14.18
CA PRO A 31 2.91 13.41 -14.52
C PRO A 31 2.29 14.11 -13.30
N GLY A 32 2.11 13.39 -12.22
CA GLY A 32 1.58 13.93 -10.97
C GLY A 32 2.04 13.15 -9.74
N LEU A 33 2.21 13.86 -8.64
CA LEU A 33 2.60 13.32 -7.34
C LEU A 33 1.81 14.01 -6.23
N SER A 34 1.37 13.26 -5.25
CA SER A 34 0.86 13.79 -3.99
C SER A 34 1.70 13.27 -2.83
N ILE A 35 1.91 14.13 -1.83
CA ILE A 35 2.74 13.81 -0.66
C ILE A 35 2.09 14.34 0.61
N ALA A 36 2.23 13.61 1.71
CA ALA A 36 1.88 14.05 3.05
C ALA A 36 3.01 13.69 4.03
N VAL A 37 3.28 14.61 4.94
CA VAL A 37 4.27 14.45 6.02
C VAL A 37 3.55 14.52 7.37
N VAL A 38 3.83 13.53 8.18
CA VAL A 38 3.32 13.39 9.56
C VAL A 38 4.47 13.61 10.53
N LYS A 39 4.26 14.41 11.56
CA LYS A 39 5.20 14.62 12.65
C LYS A 39 4.47 14.51 13.98
N GLY A 40 4.94 13.60 14.84
CA GLY A 40 4.24 13.34 16.11
C GLY A 40 2.82 12.83 15.87
N ASP A 41 1.85 13.57 16.36
CA ASP A 41 0.42 13.21 16.35
C ASP A 41 -0.41 13.90 15.27
N ARG A 42 0.22 14.61 14.33
CA ARG A 42 -0.48 15.41 13.31
C ARG A 42 0.15 15.32 11.93
N ILE A 43 -0.67 15.58 10.91
CA ILE A 43 -0.21 15.85 9.55
C ILE A 43 0.29 17.30 9.53
N VAL A 44 1.59 17.50 9.30
CA VAL A 44 2.23 18.82 9.35
C VAL A 44 2.35 19.48 7.99
N TRP A 45 2.31 18.69 6.92
CA TRP A 45 2.40 19.23 5.57
C TRP A 45 1.79 18.26 4.54
N THR A 46 1.09 18.81 3.55
CA THR A 46 0.56 18.06 2.41
C THR A 46 0.65 18.90 1.14
N ARG A 47 0.94 18.28 0.00
CA ARG A 47 0.96 18.95 -1.29
C ARG A 47 0.74 17.99 -2.46
N GLY A 48 0.15 18.53 -3.54
CA GLY A 48 0.11 17.90 -4.85
C GLY A 48 1.01 18.65 -5.83
N PHE A 49 1.56 17.92 -6.79
CA PHE A 49 2.45 18.43 -7.84
C PHE A 49 2.03 17.85 -9.18
N GLY A 50 2.13 18.65 -10.25
CA GLY A 50 1.77 18.21 -11.60
C GLY A 50 0.28 17.89 -11.77
N LEU A 51 -0.02 16.94 -12.62
CA LEU A 51 -1.38 16.60 -13.05
C LEU A 51 -1.79 15.19 -12.64
N ALA A 52 -2.95 15.07 -12.01
CA ALA A 52 -3.60 13.79 -11.73
C ALA A 52 -4.09 13.13 -13.02
N ASP A 53 -4.52 13.94 -13.99
CA ASP A 53 -4.95 13.49 -15.30
C ASP A 53 -4.48 14.46 -16.39
N LEU A 54 -3.68 13.93 -17.35
CA LEU A 54 -3.12 14.72 -18.44
C LEU A 54 -4.19 15.14 -19.46
N ALA A 55 -5.23 14.29 -19.70
CA ALA A 55 -6.24 14.56 -20.70
C ALA A 55 -7.13 15.73 -20.34
N SER A 56 -7.53 15.80 -19.08
CA SER A 56 -8.37 16.87 -18.54
C SER A 56 -7.58 18.01 -17.92
N SER A 57 -6.23 17.92 -17.89
CA SER A 57 -5.36 18.86 -17.18
C SER A 57 -5.74 19.03 -15.70
N THR A 58 -6.26 17.97 -15.08
CA THR A 58 -6.67 18.00 -13.67
C THR A 58 -5.45 18.02 -12.75
N PRO A 59 -5.28 19.02 -11.87
CA PRO A 59 -4.13 19.07 -10.96
C PRO A 59 -4.13 17.92 -9.96
N ALA A 60 -2.94 17.41 -9.63
CA ALA A 60 -2.78 16.54 -8.48
C ALA A 60 -2.85 17.36 -7.18
N THR A 61 -3.59 16.87 -6.20
CA THR A 61 -3.81 17.48 -4.89
C THR A 61 -3.57 16.46 -3.77
N PRO A 62 -3.44 16.88 -2.51
CA PRO A 62 -3.37 15.93 -1.38
C PRO A 62 -4.59 15.00 -1.29
N ARG A 63 -5.71 15.38 -1.89
CA ARG A 63 -6.97 14.62 -1.91
C ARG A 63 -7.14 13.75 -3.15
N THR A 64 -6.24 13.83 -4.12
CA THR A 64 -6.24 12.96 -5.30
C THR A 64 -6.12 11.49 -4.88
N SER A 65 -7.01 10.65 -5.38
CA SER A 65 -7.05 9.23 -5.07
C SER A 65 -6.19 8.43 -6.05
N TYR A 66 -5.37 7.54 -5.52
CA TYR A 66 -4.48 6.64 -6.25
C TYR A 66 -4.80 5.19 -5.89
N LEU A 67 -4.55 4.25 -6.80
CA LEU A 67 -4.56 2.83 -6.46
C LEU A 67 -3.30 2.50 -5.66
N TRP A 68 -3.48 2.08 -4.40
CA TRP A 68 -2.38 1.89 -3.43
C TRP A 68 -1.45 0.73 -3.73
N PHE A 69 -1.94 -0.23 -4.53
CA PHE A 69 -1.23 -1.49 -4.69
C PHE A 69 -0.78 -2.06 -3.34
N SER A 70 0.44 -2.53 -3.26
CA SER A 70 0.92 -3.27 -2.08
C SER A 70 0.96 -2.49 -0.78
N MET A 71 0.85 -1.15 -0.77
CA MET A 71 0.66 -0.39 0.48
C MET A 71 -0.62 -0.83 1.23
N THR A 72 -1.63 -1.36 0.52
CA THR A 72 -2.82 -1.98 1.11
C THR A 72 -2.49 -3.03 2.18
N LYS A 73 -1.34 -3.69 2.06
CA LYS A 73 -0.94 -4.75 3.00
C LYS A 73 -0.81 -4.25 4.44
N ILE A 74 -0.50 -2.97 4.64
CA ILE A 74 -0.45 -2.39 5.98
C ILE A 74 -1.85 -2.43 6.62
N ALA A 75 -2.88 -2.01 5.87
CA ALA A 75 -4.27 -2.07 6.35
C ALA A 75 -4.74 -3.52 6.56
N THR A 76 -4.36 -4.45 5.67
CA THR A 76 -4.67 -5.88 5.83
C THR A 76 -4.00 -6.45 7.08
N ALA A 77 -2.73 -6.14 7.34
CA ALA A 77 -2.01 -6.59 8.53
C ALA A 77 -2.62 -5.98 9.80
N THR A 78 -2.97 -4.67 9.77
CA THR A 78 -3.67 -4.00 10.87
C THR A 78 -5.00 -4.70 11.18
N ALA A 79 -5.76 -5.10 10.16
CA ALA A 79 -7.02 -5.83 10.32
C ALA A 79 -6.83 -7.22 10.96
N VAL A 80 -5.81 -7.96 10.54
CA VAL A 80 -5.48 -9.29 11.14
C VAL A 80 -5.06 -9.14 12.59
N VAL A 81 -4.16 -8.19 12.89
CA VAL A 81 -3.68 -7.94 14.25
C VAL A 81 -4.82 -7.48 15.15
N ARG A 82 -5.77 -6.68 14.65
CA ARG A 82 -6.97 -6.29 15.40
C ARG A 82 -7.85 -7.49 15.74
N LEU A 83 -8.02 -8.43 14.82
CA LEU A 83 -8.73 -9.69 15.12
C LEU A 83 -8.00 -10.52 16.18
N ALA A 84 -6.67 -10.52 16.16
CA ALA A 84 -5.87 -11.23 17.16
C ALA A 84 -6.01 -10.58 18.54
N GLU A 85 -5.96 -9.25 18.66
CA GLU A 85 -6.20 -8.54 19.93
C GLU A 85 -7.60 -8.77 20.46
N ALA A 86 -8.59 -8.95 19.58
CA ALA A 86 -9.95 -9.29 19.97
C ALA A 86 -10.11 -10.78 20.37
N GLY A 87 -9.03 -11.56 20.40
CA GLY A 87 -9.05 -12.98 20.74
C GLY A 87 -9.77 -13.86 19.69
N ARG A 88 -10.01 -13.34 18.50
CA ARG A 88 -10.74 -14.05 17.43
C ARG A 88 -9.85 -14.93 16.55
N LEU A 89 -8.55 -14.70 16.58
CA LEU A 89 -7.54 -15.56 15.98
C LEU A 89 -6.22 -15.50 16.75
N ASP A 90 -5.41 -16.55 16.65
CA ASP A 90 -4.04 -16.58 17.11
C ASP A 90 -3.10 -16.43 15.90
N LEU A 91 -2.15 -15.48 15.99
CA LEU A 91 -1.19 -15.26 14.91
C LEU A 91 -0.28 -16.46 14.67
N ASP A 92 -0.05 -17.28 15.68
CA ASP A 92 0.85 -18.43 15.63
C ASP A 92 0.13 -19.76 15.30
N ALA A 93 -1.20 -19.75 15.32
CA ALA A 93 -2.00 -20.89 14.88
C ALA A 93 -1.91 -21.11 13.35
N PRO A 94 -2.08 -22.35 12.89
CA PRO A 94 -2.13 -22.69 11.47
C PRO A 94 -3.22 -21.91 10.73
N ALA A 95 -2.89 -21.32 9.58
CA ALA A 95 -3.83 -20.50 8.81
C ALA A 95 -5.00 -21.30 8.23
N ASP A 96 -4.86 -22.62 8.05
CA ASP A 96 -5.91 -23.50 7.57
C ASP A 96 -6.97 -23.85 8.64
N GLU A 97 -6.72 -23.55 9.90
CA GLU A 97 -7.75 -23.56 10.94
C GLU A 97 -8.80 -22.48 10.71
N TYR A 98 -8.37 -21.30 10.21
CA TYR A 98 -9.24 -20.17 9.92
C TYR A 98 -9.78 -20.18 8.49
N TYR A 99 -9.00 -20.65 7.51
CA TYR A 99 -9.43 -20.75 6.12
C TYR A 99 -9.18 -22.16 5.58
N ARG A 100 -10.17 -23.02 5.72
CA ARG A 100 -10.07 -24.46 5.42
C ARG A 100 -9.72 -24.78 3.95
N ALA A 101 -9.96 -23.86 3.02
CA ALA A 101 -9.55 -24.02 1.62
C ALA A 101 -8.05 -23.78 1.42
N PHE A 102 -7.34 -23.24 2.42
CA PHE A 102 -5.89 -23.12 2.41
C PHE A 102 -5.22 -24.46 2.62
N LYS A 103 -4.99 -25.19 1.52
CA LYS A 103 -4.37 -26.52 1.50
C LYS A 103 -3.01 -26.43 0.83
N VAL A 104 -1.94 -26.53 1.58
CA VAL A 104 -0.55 -26.67 1.08
C VAL A 104 -0.08 -28.12 1.24
N VAL A 105 0.95 -28.50 0.50
CA VAL A 105 1.60 -29.82 0.68
C VAL A 105 2.18 -29.87 2.09
N SER A 106 1.89 -30.96 2.80
CA SER A 106 2.32 -31.18 4.18
C SER A 106 3.78 -30.84 4.39
N GLN A 107 4.07 -30.11 5.45
CA GLN A 107 5.39 -29.72 5.93
C GLN A 107 5.51 -30.06 7.40
N PRO A 108 6.72 -30.26 7.93
CA PRO A 108 6.94 -30.47 9.36
C PRO A 108 6.39 -29.32 10.22
N THR A 109 6.49 -28.09 9.70
CA THR A 109 5.96 -26.88 10.33
C THR A 109 4.75 -26.37 9.55
N PRO A 110 3.56 -26.23 10.17
CA PRO A 110 2.39 -25.65 9.50
C PRO A 110 2.62 -24.18 9.18
N VAL A 111 1.90 -23.67 8.17
CA VAL A 111 1.90 -22.24 7.84
C VAL A 111 1.00 -21.51 8.81
N SER A 112 1.56 -20.69 9.70
CA SER A 112 0.78 -19.86 10.61
C SER A 112 0.32 -18.55 9.96
N VAL A 113 -0.63 -17.85 10.58
CA VAL A 113 -1.05 -16.49 10.18
C VAL A 113 0.14 -15.53 10.21
N ARG A 114 0.99 -15.62 11.22
CA ARG A 114 2.24 -14.83 11.34
C ARG A 114 3.18 -15.08 10.16
N HIS A 115 3.33 -16.31 9.69
CA HIS A 115 4.13 -16.63 8.52
C HIS A 115 3.60 -15.95 7.24
N LEU A 116 2.28 -15.81 7.10
CA LEU A 116 1.66 -15.10 5.98
C LEU A 116 1.94 -13.59 6.06
N LEU A 117 1.74 -12.98 7.25
CA LEU A 117 1.97 -11.55 7.50
C LEU A 117 3.42 -11.13 7.25
N SER A 118 4.38 -11.96 7.69
CA SER A 118 5.84 -11.68 7.60
C SER A 118 6.50 -12.22 6.34
N HIS A 119 5.71 -12.67 5.36
CA HIS A 119 6.24 -13.26 4.12
C HIS A 119 7.19 -14.45 4.32
N SER A 120 7.07 -15.16 5.44
CA SER A 120 7.91 -16.33 5.78
C SER A 120 7.20 -17.68 5.62
N SER A 121 6.08 -17.70 4.91
CA SER A 121 5.25 -18.91 4.71
C SER A 121 5.80 -19.93 3.71
N GLY A 122 6.76 -19.55 2.88
CA GLY A 122 7.23 -20.38 1.77
C GLY A 122 6.31 -20.37 0.54
N LEU A 123 5.18 -19.68 0.57
CA LEU A 123 4.29 -19.58 -0.57
C LEU A 123 4.96 -18.91 -1.78
N ALA A 124 4.63 -19.40 -2.97
CA ALA A 124 5.05 -18.78 -4.21
C ALA A 124 4.51 -17.35 -4.35
N ASN A 125 5.21 -16.52 -5.12
CA ASN A 125 4.73 -15.21 -5.56
C ASN A 125 4.58 -15.18 -7.09
N PRO A 126 3.50 -15.71 -7.66
CA PRO A 126 3.25 -15.61 -9.09
C PRO A 126 3.15 -14.15 -9.49
N VAL A 127 3.69 -13.80 -10.67
CA VAL A 127 3.65 -12.42 -11.18
C VAL A 127 2.20 -12.00 -11.41
N PRO A 128 1.70 -10.91 -10.79
CA PRO A 128 0.29 -10.57 -10.74
C PRO A 128 -0.23 -9.78 -11.97
N ILE A 129 0.38 -9.95 -13.15
CA ILE A 129 0.05 -9.17 -14.37
C ILE A 129 -1.43 -9.30 -14.74
N ARG A 130 -2.00 -10.52 -14.65
CA ARG A 130 -3.40 -10.79 -14.97
C ARG A 130 -4.33 -10.82 -13.74
N TRP A 131 -3.85 -10.32 -12.61
CA TRP A 131 -4.63 -10.24 -11.37
C TRP A 131 -5.40 -8.92 -11.27
N VAL A 132 -5.64 -8.29 -12.40
CA VAL A 132 -6.43 -7.06 -12.52
C VAL A 132 -7.63 -7.28 -13.43
N TYR A 133 -8.60 -6.39 -13.36
CA TYR A 133 -9.76 -6.34 -14.25
C TYR A 133 -10.18 -4.88 -14.47
N PRO A 134 -10.73 -4.52 -15.67
CA PRO A 134 -11.20 -3.17 -15.94
C PRO A 134 -12.31 -2.77 -14.97
N ALA A 135 -12.34 -1.50 -14.54
CA ALA A 135 -13.39 -1.01 -13.65
C ALA A 135 -14.81 -1.08 -14.28
N SER A 136 -14.88 -1.05 -15.61
CA SER A 136 -16.11 -1.25 -16.37
C SER A 136 -16.49 -2.73 -16.59
N GLY A 137 -15.63 -3.66 -16.16
CA GLY A 137 -15.83 -5.10 -16.34
C GLY A 137 -16.58 -5.75 -15.17
N PRO A 138 -16.99 -7.03 -15.34
CA PRO A 138 -17.62 -7.78 -14.27
C PRO A 138 -16.65 -7.99 -13.09
N VAL A 139 -17.18 -7.87 -11.87
CA VAL A 139 -16.41 -8.12 -10.65
C VAL A 139 -16.13 -9.62 -10.52
N PRO A 140 -14.84 -10.04 -10.47
CA PRO A 140 -14.50 -11.45 -10.35
C PRO A 140 -14.91 -12.01 -8.99
N ASN A 141 -15.30 -13.31 -8.97
CA ASN A 141 -15.45 -14.02 -7.72
C ASN A 141 -14.09 -14.18 -7.03
N ARG A 142 -13.89 -13.44 -5.94
CA ARG A 142 -12.64 -13.37 -5.18
C ARG A 142 -12.23 -14.76 -4.65
N ARG A 143 -13.14 -15.43 -3.96
CA ARG A 143 -12.87 -16.74 -3.36
C ARG A 143 -12.45 -17.79 -4.40
N ALA A 144 -13.20 -17.90 -5.48
CA ALA A 144 -12.84 -18.81 -6.58
C ALA A 144 -11.48 -18.45 -7.22
N PHE A 145 -11.13 -17.16 -7.28
CA PHE A 145 -9.82 -16.72 -7.77
C PHE A 145 -8.70 -17.17 -6.84
N VAL A 146 -8.84 -16.99 -5.51
CA VAL A 146 -7.84 -17.38 -4.51
C VAL A 146 -7.68 -18.91 -4.49
N GLU A 147 -8.77 -19.67 -4.44
CA GLU A 147 -8.76 -21.14 -4.43
C GLU A 147 -8.08 -21.73 -5.67
N ARG A 148 -8.34 -21.14 -6.86
CA ARG A 148 -7.67 -21.55 -8.10
C ARG A 148 -6.15 -21.30 -8.04
N LEU A 149 -5.71 -20.18 -7.46
CA LEU A 149 -4.29 -19.90 -7.28
C LEU A 149 -3.65 -20.87 -6.29
N LEU A 150 -4.30 -21.11 -5.17
CA LEU A 150 -3.84 -22.08 -4.17
C LEU A 150 -3.73 -23.48 -4.77
N GLY A 151 -4.70 -23.91 -5.58
CA GLY A 151 -4.65 -25.18 -6.28
C GLY A 151 -3.42 -25.35 -7.18
N LYS A 152 -2.95 -24.25 -7.79
CA LYS A 152 -1.75 -24.23 -8.65
C LYS A 152 -0.43 -24.11 -7.89
N HIS A 153 -0.45 -23.58 -6.67
CA HIS A 153 0.74 -23.22 -5.89
C HIS A 153 0.77 -23.85 -4.49
N ARG A 154 0.37 -25.13 -4.40
CA ARG A 154 0.28 -25.87 -3.14
C ARG A 154 1.64 -26.24 -2.54
N LYS A 155 2.70 -26.28 -3.35
CA LYS A 155 4.05 -26.63 -2.89
C LYS A 155 4.74 -25.38 -2.35
N LEU A 156 5.22 -25.44 -1.10
CA LEU A 156 6.03 -24.39 -0.50
C LEU A 156 7.45 -24.44 -1.05
N ARG A 157 8.10 -23.29 -1.14
CA ARG A 157 9.48 -23.12 -1.64
C ARG A 157 10.54 -23.38 -0.57
N PHE A 158 10.14 -23.29 0.71
CA PHE A 158 10.98 -23.51 1.88
C PHE A 158 10.07 -23.78 3.09
N VAL A 159 10.65 -24.26 4.18
CA VAL A 159 9.94 -24.52 5.42
C VAL A 159 9.45 -23.21 6.04
N PRO A 160 8.17 -23.12 6.48
CA PRO A 160 7.65 -21.92 7.11
C PRO A 160 8.52 -21.44 8.28
N GLY A 161 8.83 -20.14 8.28
CA GLY A 161 9.69 -19.51 9.29
C GLY A 161 11.20 -19.54 9.00
N GLU A 162 11.70 -20.44 8.12
CA GLU A 162 13.13 -20.57 7.80
C GLU A 162 13.72 -19.30 7.18
N ARG A 163 13.01 -18.71 6.25
CA ARG A 163 13.42 -17.46 5.56
C ARG A 163 12.21 -16.67 5.12
N ALA A 164 12.42 -15.49 4.56
CA ALA A 164 11.34 -14.67 4.03
C ALA A 164 11.47 -14.47 2.51
N SER A 165 10.32 -14.52 1.84
CA SER A 165 10.17 -14.24 0.42
C SER A 165 8.80 -13.63 0.17
N TYR A 166 8.79 -12.42 -0.37
CA TYR A 166 7.55 -11.68 -0.64
C TYR A 166 6.52 -12.52 -1.37
N SER A 167 5.29 -12.55 -0.89
CA SER A 167 4.18 -13.30 -1.48
C SER A 167 2.87 -12.52 -1.45
N ASN A 168 2.37 -12.14 -2.63
CA ASN A 168 1.01 -11.60 -2.77
C ASN A 168 -0.04 -12.67 -2.46
N LEU A 169 0.26 -13.94 -2.77
CA LEU A 169 -0.64 -15.06 -2.48
C LEU A 169 -0.90 -15.20 -0.97
N GLY A 170 0.14 -14.97 -0.14
CA GLY A 170 -0.03 -14.97 1.32
C GLY A 170 -1.07 -13.94 1.79
N TYR A 171 -1.05 -12.74 1.22
CA TYR A 171 -2.02 -11.70 1.57
C TYR A 171 -3.42 -11.94 0.99
N LEU A 172 -3.53 -12.63 -0.14
CA LEU A 172 -4.83 -13.14 -0.61
C LEU A 172 -5.45 -14.10 0.41
N VAL A 173 -4.64 -15.03 0.96
CA VAL A 173 -5.09 -15.96 2.03
C VAL A 173 -5.50 -15.16 3.27
N LEU A 174 -4.74 -14.17 3.71
CA LEU A 174 -5.11 -13.31 4.85
C LEU A 174 -6.45 -12.59 4.63
N GLY A 175 -6.76 -12.16 3.40
CA GLY A 175 -8.07 -11.60 3.07
C GLY A 175 -9.22 -12.59 3.27
N GLU A 176 -9.02 -13.85 2.93
CA GLU A 176 -10.01 -14.91 3.18
C GLU A 176 -10.08 -15.27 4.69
N VAL A 177 -8.94 -15.31 5.40
CA VAL A 177 -8.90 -15.47 6.87
C VAL A 177 -9.72 -14.38 7.55
N ILE A 178 -9.53 -13.11 7.19
CA ILE A 178 -10.31 -11.98 7.73
C ILE A 178 -11.81 -12.24 7.48
N SER A 179 -12.19 -12.63 6.27
CA SER A 179 -13.60 -12.86 5.93
C SER A 179 -14.22 -14.01 6.72
N GLU A 180 -13.54 -15.15 6.85
CA GLU A 180 -14.02 -16.30 7.60
C GLU A 180 -14.14 -16.00 9.11
N VAL A 181 -13.10 -15.40 9.69
CA VAL A 181 -13.05 -15.08 11.12
C VAL A 181 -14.05 -13.97 11.48
N SER A 182 -14.23 -12.97 10.61
CA SER A 182 -15.15 -11.86 10.88
C SER A 182 -16.61 -12.19 10.55
N GLY A 183 -16.86 -13.14 9.64
CA GLY A 183 -18.19 -13.46 9.14
C GLY A 183 -18.73 -12.45 8.11
N ILE A 184 -17.92 -11.46 7.70
CA ILE A 184 -18.27 -10.45 6.70
C ILE A 184 -17.17 -10.37 5.63
N SER A 185 -17.43 -9.72 4.50
CA SER A 185 -16.41 -9.60 3.45
C SER A 185 -15.17 -8.84 3.96
N TYR A 186 -13.99 -9.18 3.42
CA TYR A 186 -12.73 -8.47 3.71
C TYR A 186 -12.88 -6.96 3.53
N GLU A 187 -13.49 -6.53 2.44
CA GLU A 187 -13.68 -5.12 2.10
C GLU A 187 -14.55 -4.41 3.13
N ARG A 188 -15.62 -5.07 3.56
CA ARG A 188 -16.51 -4.54 4.59
C ARG A 188 -15.81 -4.46 5.94
N TYR A 189 -15.07 -5.51 6.33
CA TYR A 189 -14.33 -5.52 7.59
C TYR A 189 -13.28 -4.40 7.65
N VAL A 190 -12.45 -4.27 6.60
CA VAL A 190 -11.44 -3.20 6.54
C VAL A 190 -12.09 -1.83 6.58
N ARG A 191 -13.21 -1.63 5.86
CA ARG A 191 -13.92 -0.36 5.89
C ARG A 191 -14.45 -0.02 7.28
N GLU A 192 -15.18 -0.94 7.91
CA GLU A 192 -15.88 -0.69 9.17
C GLU A 192 -14.93 -0.65 10.37
N GLU A 193 -13.91 -1.51 10.39
CA GLU A 193 -13.02 -1.69 11.54
C GLU A 193 -11.71 -0.91 11.46
N ILE A 194 -11.30 -0.45 10.27
CA ILE A 194 -10.03 0.27 10.08
C ILE A 194 -10.27 1.67 9.50
N LEU A 195 -10.90 1.76 8.30
CA LEU A 195 -10.93 3.02 7.58
C LEU A 195 -11.85 4.05 8.23
N VAL A 196 -13.08 3.67 8.54
CA VAL A 196 -14.07 4.58 9.17
C VAL A 196 -13.63 5.08 10.54
N PRO A 197 -13.16 4.22 11.47
CA PRO A 197 -12.66 4.69 12.77
C PRO A 197 -11.46 5.64 12.67
N LEU A 198 -10.65 5.51 11.62
CA LEU A 198 -9.55 6.44 11.34
C LEU A 198 -9.99 7.70 10.59
N GLY A 199 -11.28 7.83 10.25
CA GLY A 199 -11.80 8.95 9.46
C GLY A 199 -11.36 8.91 7.99
N MET A 200 -10.97 7.75 7.46
CA MET A 200 -10.58 7.53 6.06
C MET A 200 -11.82 7.22 5.20
N ASN A 201 -12.76 8.17 5.16
CA ASN A 201 -14.08 7.94 4.60
C ASN A 201 -14.11 7.89 3.06
N ARG A 202 -13.06 8.40 2.42
CA ARG A 202 -12.91 8.46 0.95
C ARG A 202 -11.95 7.37 0.43
N THR A 203 -11.27 6.65 1.33
CA THR A 203 -10.46 5.48 1.01
C THR A 203 -11.34 4.23 1.01
N GLY A 204 -11.18 3.39 0.00
CA GLY A 204 -11.95 2.16 -0.13
C GLY A 204 -11.43 1.27 -1.25
N PHE A 205 -12.30 0.41 -1.76
CA PHE A 205 -11.96 -0.56 -2.81
C PHE A 205 -12.54 -0.19 -4.18
N SER A 206 -12.99 1.05 -4.33
CA SER A 206 -13.49 1.62 -5.58
C SER A 206 -12.97 3.04 -5.77
N TYR A 207 -12.85 3.45 -7.02
CA TYR A 207 -12.54 4.84 -7.32
C TYR A 207 -13.67 5.77 -6.87
N PRO A 208 -13.34 7.02 -6.44
CA PRO A 208 -14.36 7.97 -6.02
C PRO A 208 -15.27 8.38 -7.18
N SER A 209 -16.49 8.77 -6.84
CA SER A 209 -17.43 9.40 -7.76
C SER A 209 -17.73 10.83 -7.26
N PRO A 210 -17.59 11.84 -8.11
CA PRO A 210 -17.24 11.81 -9.53
C PRO A 210 -15.77 11.48 -9.80
N ALA A 211 -15.50 10.94 -10.99
CA ALA A 211 -14.17 10.42 -11.38
C ALA A 211 -13.03 11.45 -11.38
N GLY A 212 -13.29 12.75 -11.39
CA GLY A 212 -12.29 13.83 -11.43
C GLY A 212 -11.39 13.94 -10.18
N GLU A 213 -11.64 13.14 -9.14
CA GLU A 213 -10.80 13.10 -7.93
C GLU A 213 -9.80 11.93 -7.93
N ALA A 214 -9.75 11.13 -8.98
CA ALA A 214 -8.83 10.01 -9.13
C ALA A 214 -7.72 10.31 -10.12
N ALA A 215 -6.51 9.86 -9.83
CA ALA A 215 -5.41 9.93 -10.76
C ALA A 215 -5.54 8.87 -11.86
N THR A 216 -5.24 9.25 -13.10
CA THR A 216 -4.99 8.32 -14.20
C THR A 216 -3.55 7.83 -14.09
N GLY A 217 -3.34 6.52 -14.13
CA GLY A 217 -2.02 5.92 -14.10
C GLY A 217 -1.33 6.00 -15.47
N TYR A 218 -0.03 6.28 -15.48
CA TYR A 218 0.76 6.46 -16.71
C TYR A 218 2.03 5.61 -16.72
N HIS A 219 2.46 5.22 -17.91
CA HIS A 219 3.78 4.66 -18.13
C HIS A 219 4.49 5.44 -19.26
N PRO A 220 5.75 5.84 -19.09
CA PRO A 220 6.49 6.53 -20.15
C PRO A 220 6.45 5.74 -21.46
N LEU A 221 6.22 6.43 -22.56
CA LEU A 221 6.07 5.81 -23.88
C LEU A 221 7.41 5.24 -24.37
N ARG A 222 7.56 3.94 -24.27
CA ARG A 222 8.67 3.19 -24.86
C ARG A 222 8.08 2.27 -25.94
N PRO A 223 8.34 2.53 -27.24
CA PRO A 223 7.63 1.87 -28.35
C PRO A 223 7.44 0.35 -28.25
N PRO A 224 8.45 -0.46 -27.85
CA PRO A 224 8.27 -1.91 -27.80
C PRO A 224 7.37 -2.38 -26.65
N LEU A 225 7.11 -1.55 -25.62
CA LEU A 225 6.37 -1.99 -24.42
C LEU A 225 4.85 -1.98 -24.58
N ILE A 226 4.30 -1.14 -25.47
CA ILE A 226 2.83 -1.02 -25.62
C ILE A 226 2.19 -2.31 -26.12
N PRO A 227 2.68 -2.96 -27.19
CA PRO A 227 2.17 -4.26 -27.61
C PRO A 227 2.29 -5.31 -26.49
N ILE A 228 3.39 -5.28 -25.74
CA ILE A 228 3.61 -6.18 -24.59
C ILE A 228 2.55 -5.96 -23.51
N PHE A 229 2.29 -4.70 -23.11
CA PHE A 229 1.23 -4.40 -22.13
C PHE A 229 -0.15 -4.84 -22.62
N ARG A 230 -0.48 -4.58 -23.89
CA ARG A 230 -1.77 -5.00 -24.46
C ARG A 230 -1.94 -6.51 -24.53
N ALA A 231 -0.88 -7.25 -24.76
CA ALA A 231 -0.89 -8.72 -24.74
C ALA A 231 -0.90 -9.30 -23.32
N ALA A 232 -0.23 -8.64 -22.39
CA ALA A 232 -0.05 -9.12 -21.03
C ALA A 232 -1.23 -8.78 -20.09
N LEU A 233 -1.78 -7.58 -20.21
CA LEU A 233 -2.88 -7.10 -19.35
C LEU A 233 -4.25 -7.49 -19.92
N PRO A 234 -5.28 -7.63 -19.08
CA PRO A 234 -6.65 -7.81 -19.52
C PRO A 234 -7.10 -6.70 -20.47
N GLY A 235 -7.93 -7.05 -21.46
CA GLY A 235 -8.50 -6.09 -22.40
C GLY A 235 -9.20 -4.94 -21.67
N GLY A 236 -9.07 -3.71 -22.19
CA GLY A 236 -9.65 -2.51 -21.61
C GLY A 236 -8.82 -1.83 -20.50
N VAL A 237 -7.73 -2.43 -20.02
CA VAL A 237 -6.84 -1.82 -19.01
C VAL A 237 -5.86 -0.83 -19.65
N VAL A 238 -5.31 -1.17 -20.81
CA VAL A 238 -4.39 -0.26 -21.51
C VAL A 238 -5.20 0.76 -22.32
N GLY A 239 -5.04 2.03 -21.97
CA GLY A 239 -5.74 3.14 -22.59
C GLY A 239 -4.99 3.76 -23.79
N LEU A 240 -5.24 5.04 -24.01
CA LEU A 240 -4.68 5.81 -25.13
C LEU A 240 -3.25 6.30 -24.82
N ARG A 241 -2.55 6.72 -25.88
CA ARG A 241 -1.29 7.46 -25.76
C ARG A 241 -1.61 8.92 -25.46
N GLN A 242 -0.81 9.54 -24.59
CA GLN A 242 -1.03 10.89 -24.12
C GLN A 242 0.29 11.53 -23.71
N ASP A 243 0.69 12.62 -24.34
CA ASP A 243 1.86 13.45 -24.00
C ASP A 243 3.14 12.66 -23.67
N GLY A 244 3.48 11.68 -24.52
CA GLY A 244 4.66 10.83 -24.29
C GLY A 244 4.46 9.66 -23.32
N TYR A 245 3.21 9.40 -22.90
CA TYR A 245 2.84 8.30 -22.02
C TYR A 245 1.80 7.37 -22.64
N VAL A 246 1.68 6.19 -22.05
CA VAL A 246 0.52 5.31 -22.15
C VAL A 246 -0.31 5.48 -20.89
N ALA A 247 -1.56 5.89 -21.05
CA ALA A 247 -2.52 5.91 -19.96
C ALA A 247 -3.06 4.51 -19.65
N PHE A 248 -3.39 4.24 -18.40
CA PHE A 248 -4.17 3.08 -18.01
C PHE A 248 -5.59 3.51 -17.65
N ASN A 249 -6.57 2.89 -18.29
CA ASN A 249 -7.96 3.09 -17.90
C ASN A 249 -8.18 2.58 -16.46
N PRO A 250 -9.16 3.09 -15.72
CA PRO A 250 -9.45 2.62 -14.38
C PRO A 250 -9.61 1.10 -14.31
N PHE A 251 -8.92 0.47 -13.38
CA PHE A 251 -8.94 -0.97 -13.15
C PHE A 251 -8.81 -1.29 -11.66
N TYR A 252 -9.23 -2.48 -11.28
CA TYR A 252 -9.10 -3.01 -9.93
C TYR A 252 -8.27 -4.28 -9.91
N VAL A 253 -7.78 -4.65 -8.72
CA VAL A 253 -7.07 -5.92 -8.51
C VAL A 253 -8.06 -7.03 -8.09
N LYS A 254 -7.80 -8.25 -8.55
CA LYS A 254 -8.54 -9.44 -8.14
C LYS A 254 -8.04 -9.88 -6.77
N GLY A 255 -8.90 -9.84 -5.76
CA GLY A 255 -8.53 -10.12 -4.39
C GLY A 255 -7.82 -8.93 -3.72
N PRO A 256 -8.57 -7.97 -3.19
CA PRO A 256 -8.11 -6.66 -2.78
C PRO A 256 -7.12 -6.65 -1.61
N ALA A 257 -7.02 -7.73 -0.83
CA ALA A 257 -6.19 -7.78 0.38
C ALA A 257 -4.67 -7.59 0.14
N TYR A 258 -4.18 -7.86 -1.08
CA TYR A 258 -2.77 -7.64 -1.39
C TYR A 258 -2.47 -6.27 -2.02
N GLY A 259 -3.52 -5.53 -2.49
CA GLY A 259 -3.25 -4.32 -3.27
C GLY A 259 -4.44 -3.51 -3.74
N GLY A 260 -5.62 -3.62 -3.15
CA GLY A 260 -6.89 -3.11 -3.71
C GLY A 260 -7.39 -1.78 -3.17
N LEU A 261 -6.77 -1.16 -2.18
CA LEU A 261 -7.20 0.15 -1.69
C LEU A 261 -6.98 1.25 -2.74
N VAL A 262 -7.92 2.14 -2.81
CA VAL A 262 -7.89 3.40 -3.57
C VAL A 262 -8.12 4.52 -2.58
N GLY A 263 -7.26 5.54 -2.57
CA GLY A 263 -7.38 6.64 -1.63
C GLY A 263 -6.25 7.65 -1.77
N SER A 264 -6.32 8.73 -1.01
CA SER A 264 -5.40 9.86 -1.07
C SER A 264 -4.26 9.76 -0.06
N VAL A 265 -3.21 10.59 -0.25
CA VAL A 265 -2.12 10.71 0.74
C VAL A 265 -2.60 11.32 2.05
N GLU A 266 -3.59 12.23 2.01
CA GLU A 266 -4.16 12.85 3.20
C GLU A 266 -4.81 11.81 4.12
N GLU A 267 -5.55 10.85 3.54
CA GLU A 267 -6.14 9.77 4.32
C GLU A 267 -5.11 8.67 4.67
N ALA A 268 -4.20 8.33 3.76
CA ALA A 268 -3.14 7.38 4.05
C ALA A 268 -2.23 7.82 5.21
N ALA A 269 -2.03 9.14 5.38
CA ALA A 269 -1.31 9.70 6.52
C ALA A 269 -1.97 9.36 7.87
N ARG A 270 -3.27 9.08 7.92
CA ARG A 270 -3.96 8.64 9.14
C ARG A 270 -3.54 7.23 9.56
N LEU A 271 -3.22 6.37 8.60
CA LEU A 271 -2.64 5.06 8.88
C LEU A 271 -1.20 5.20 9.39
N ILE A 272 -0.43 6.17 8.88
CA ILE A 272 0.88 6.55 9.44
C ILE A 272 0.71 7.01 10.89
N LEU A 273 -0.23 7.93 11.17
CA LEU A 273 -0.50 8.39 12.53
C LEU A 273 -0.80 7.24 13.48
N LEU A 274 -1.63 6.29 13.07
CA LEU A 274 -1.93 5.09 13.84
C LEU A 274 -0.66 4.36 14.29
N HIS A 275 0.23 4.10 13.33
CA HIS A 275 1.44 3.34 13.58
C HIS A 275 2.55 4.11 14.28
N LEU A 276 2.62 5.44 14.12
CA LEU A 276 3.56 6.28 14.88
C LEU A 276 3.13 6.47 16.33
N ASN A 277 1.82 6.52 16.58
CA ASN A 277 1.27 6.81 17.92
C ASN A 277 0.79 5.56 18.66
N GLY A 278 1.47 4.42 18.42
CA GLY A 278 1.22 3.19 19.19
C GLY A 278 -0.23 2.71 19.11
N GLY A 279 -0.84 2.76 17.92
CA GLY A 279 -2.18 2.24 17.64
C GLY A 279 -3.31 3.22 17.94
N ARG A 280 -3.01 4.55 18.02
CA ARG A 280 -3.99 5.59 18.33
C ARG A 280 -3.96 6.74 17.31
N VAL A 281 -5.13 7.29 17.00
CA VAL A 281 -5.29 8.55 16.23
C VAL A 281 -6.32 9.40 16.96
N GLY A 282 -5.90 10.54 17.51
CA GLY A 282 -6.75 11.36 18.40
C GLY A 282 -7.23 10.52 19.58
N GLU A 283 -8.53 10.49 19.81
CA GLU A 283 -9.15 9.69 20.87
C GLU A 283 -9.37 8.21 20.47
N THR A 284 -9.28 7.88 19.18
CA THR A 284 -9.54 6.53 18.68
C THR A 284 -8.32 5.63 18.84
N ARG A 285 -8.47 4.55 19.60
CA ARG A 285 -7.49 3.47 19.70
C ARG A 285 -7.96 2.25 18.92
N LEU A 286 -7.19 1.83 17.93
CA LEU A 286 -7.46 0.62 17.14
C LEU A 286 -6.63 -0.58 17.55
N LEU A 287 -5.39 -0.33 17.99
CA LEU A 287 -4.43 -1.36 18.41
C LEU A 287 -3.75 -0.96 19.72
N SER A 288 -3.21 -1.92 20.43
CA SER A 288 -2.29 -1.68 21.53
C SER A 288 -0.92 -1.23 21.01
N SER A 289 -0.16 -0.52 21.84
CA SER A 289 1.22 -0.14 21.50
C SER A 289 2.13 -1.36 21.33
N ALA A 290 1.86 -2.45 22.06
CA ALA A 290 2.59 -3.69 21.93
C ALA A 290 2.39 -4.33 20.54
N SER A 291 1.16 -4.35 20.05
CA SER A 291 0.86 -4.87 18.72
C SER A 291 1.51 -4.04 17.61
N VAL A 292 1.47 -2.72 17.73
CA VAL A 292 2.14 -1.83 16.76
C VAL A 292 3.64 -2.07 16.77
N ALA A 293 4.28 -2.18 17.94
CA ALA A 293 5.70 -2.50 18.06
C ALA A 293 6.02 -3.86 17.41
N GLN A 294 5.18 -4.87 17.64
CA GLN A 294 5.32 -6.17 17.01
C GLN A 294 5.19 -6.10 15.47
N MET A 295 4.26 -5.28 14.95
CA MET A 295 4.12 -5.09 13.50
C MET A 295 5.35 -4.45 12.87
N GLN A 296 6.00 -3.53 13.56
CA GLN A 296 7.18 -2.81 13.09
C GLN A 296 8.50 -3.55 13.36
N LEU A 297 8.47 -4.61 14.17
CA LEU A 297 9.67 -5.41 14.47
C LEU A 297 10.13 -6.15 13.22
N ILE A 298 11.20 -5.65 12.61
CA ILE A 298 11.81 -6.24 11.43
C ILE A 298 12.70 -7.41 11.84
N THR A 299 12.39 -8.60 11.33
CA THR A 299 13.15 -9.83 11.60
C THR A 299 14.03 -10.16 10.39
N PRO A 300 15.37 -10.09 10.50
CA PRO A 300 16.28 -10.53 9.45
C PRO A 300 16.12 -12.02 9.16
N ARG A 301 15.91 -12.37 7.89
CA ARG A 301 15.72 -13.77 7.44
C ARG A 301 16.50 -14.10 6.16
N GLY A 302 17.55 -13.33 5.86
CA GLY A 302 18.43 -13.59 4.72
C GLY A 302 17.76 -13.41 3.36
N GLY A 303 17.56 -12.19 2.93
CA GLY A 303 16.96 -11.85 1.65
C GLY A 303 17.22 -10.38 1.30
N LYS A 304 16.67 -9.90 0.17
CA LYS A 304 16.76 -8.49 -0.23
C LYS A 304 15.90 -7.57 0.65
N ARG A 305 14.97 -8.13 1.40
CA ARG A 305 14.09 -7.41 2.32
C ARG A 305 13.89 -8.23 3.57
N ASP A 306 13.87 -7.54 4.70
CA ASP A 306 13.50 -8.08 5.99
C ASP A 306 12.12 -7.55 6.37
N PHE A 307 11.28 -8.41 6.95
CA PHE A 307 9.86 -8.15 7.14
C PHE A 307 9.47 -8.13 8.62
N GLY A 308 8.57 -7.19 8.95
CA GLY A 308 7.69 -7.24 10.10
C GLY A 308 6.30 -7.77 9.70
N LEU A 309 5.25 -7.35 10.39
CA LEU A 309 3.87 -7.71 10.04
C LEU A 309 3.24 -6.57 9.22
N GLY A 310 3.25 -6.71 7.89
CA GLY A 310 2.80 -5.68 6.96
C GLY A 310 3.82 -4.61 6.61
N TRP A 311 4.89 -4.50 7.36
CA TRP A 311 6.01 -3.58 7.14
C TRP A 311 7.23 -4.33 6.67
N PHE A 312 8.13 -3.64 5.98
CA PHE A 312 9.44 -4.20 5.63
C PHE A 312 10.52 -3.10 5.62
N ARG A 313 11.77 -3.51 5.47
CA ARG A 313 12.93 -2.67 5.19
C ARG A 313 13.85 -3.41 4.22
N SER A 314 14.51 -2.69 3.31
CA SER A 314 15.60 -3.27 2.54
C SER A 314 16.68 -3.81 3.48
N SER A 315 17.20 -4.99 3.19
CA SER A 315 18.30 -5.55 4.01
C SER A 315 19.58 -4.73 3.88
N GLU A 316 19.75 -3.97 2.80
CA GLU A 316 20.85 -3.02 2.61
C GLU A 316 20.74 -1.84 3.56
N ALA A 317 19.50 -1.39 3.84
CA ALA A 317 19.21 -0.26 4.72
C ALA A 317 19.26 -0.57 6.23
N LYS A 318 19.64 -1.78 6.64
CA LYS A 318 19.63 -2.19 8.07
C LYS A 318 20.51 -1.34 8.99
N TYR A 319 21.51 -0.67 8.43
CA TYR A 319 22.42 0.22 9.16
C TYR A 319 22.12 1.70 8.97
N GLU A 320 21.17 2.05 8.10
CA GLU A 320 20.78 3.45 7.90
C GLU A 320 20.18 4.06 9.16
N ARG A 321 20.47 5.34 9.36
CA ARG A 321 19.94 6.13 10.46
C ARG A 321 19.31 7.44 9.92
N PRO A 322 18.14 7.84 10.43
CA PRO A 322 17.33 7.11 11.43
C PRO A 322 16.75 5.80 10.86
N ALA A 323 16.56 4.82 11.75
CA ALA A 323 15.96 3.56 11.36
C ALA A 323 14.51 3.77 10.87
N PHE A 324 14.10 3.00 9.86
CA PHE A 324 12.76 3.12 9.29
C PHE A 324 12.10 1.77 9.02
N VAL A 325 10.78 1.79 8.86
CA VAL A 325 9.98 0.73 8.27
C VAL A 325 9.12 1.32 7.16
N GLU A 326 8.87 0.54 6.11
CA GLU A 326 8.14 1.02 4.95
C GLU A 326 7.26 -0.05 4.31
N HIS A 327 6.39 0.39 3.40
CA HIS A 327 5.82 -0.46 2.37
C HIS A 327 5.67 0.32 1.06
N LEU A 328 6.09 -0.31 -0.03
CA LEU A 328 5.93 0.22 -1.38
C LEU A 328 4.66 -0.31 -2.03
N GLY A 329 4.08 0.46 -2.93
CA GLY A 329 2.95 0.05 -3.74
C GLY A 329 3.19 0.37 -5.21
N GLY A 330 3.51 -0.63 -6.01
CA GLY A 330 3.84 -0.42 -7.43
C GLY A 330 3.06 -1.34 -8.36
N GLY A 331 2.71 -0.83 -9.50
CA GLY A 331 2.03 -1.55 -10.57
C GLY A 331 1.82 -0.68 -11.81
N ALA A 332 0.92 -1.11 -12.69
CA ALA A 332 0.61 -0.37 -13.90
C ALA A 332 0.19 1.08 -13.59
N GLY A 333 1.03 2.02 -13.96
CA GLY A 333 0.74 3.45 -13.87
C GLY A 333 0.86 4.10 -12.50
N PHE A 334 1.25 3.39 -11.45
CA PHE A 334 1.36 3.96 -10.10
C PHE A 334 2.59 3.47 -9.36
N TRP A 335 3.22 4.38 -8.60
CA TRP A 335 4.28 4.09 -7.66
C TRP A 335 4.07 4.89 -6.38
N ASN A 336 3.91 4.18 -5.27
CA ASN A 336 3.53 4.74 -3.99
C ASN A 336 4.47 4.23 -2.89
N VAL A 337 4.68 5.04 -1.87
CA VAL A 337 5.48 4.66 -0.71
C VAL A 337 4.85 5.21 0.57
N MET A 338 4.93 4.44 1.63
CA MET A 338 4.63 4.83 2.99
C MET A 338 5.81 4.41 3.86
N ARG A 339 6.49 5.39 4.49
CA ARG A 339 7.68 5.16 5.33
C ARG A 339 7.52 5.83 6.68
N LEU A 340 7.91 5.12 7.73
CA LEU A 340 7.92 5.59 9.12
C LEU A 340 9.36 5.61 9.63
N TYR A 341 9.70 6.67 10.34
CA TYR A 341 10.93 6.83 11.12
C TYR A 341 10.55 6.97 12.60
N PRO A 342 10.37 5.85 13.33
CA PRO A 342 9.82 5.89 14.70
C PRO A 342 10.65 6.75 15.65
N GLU A 343 12.00 6.67 15.58
CA GLU A 343 12.93 7.46 16.40
C GLU A 343 12.78 8.99 16.18
N LYS A 344 12.32 9.39 14.99
CA LYS A 344 12.05 10.80 14.67
C LYS A 344 10.58 11.18 14.83
N THR A 345 9.72 10.25 15.20
CA THR A 345 8.26 10.47 15.17
C THR A 345 7.80 11.09 13.84
N LEU A 346 8.40 10.63 12.74
CA LEU A 346 8.18 11.16 11.40
C LEU A 346 7.63 10.06 10.48
N GLY A 347 6.69 10.44 9.64
CA GLY A 347 6.17 9.57 8.60
C GLY A 347 5.92 10.32 7.31
N VAL A 348 6.16 9.66 6.18
CA VAL A 348 5.94 10.24 4.85
C VAL A 348 5.14 9.25 4.02
N VAL A 349 4.13 9.74 3.35
CA VAL A 349 3.43 9.01 2.30
C VAL A 349 3.47 9.80 1.01
N MET A 350 3.82 9.12 -0.09
CA MET A 350 3.85 9.68 -1.43
C MET A 350 3.13 8.76 -2.40
N MET A 351 2.37 9.32 -3.31
CA MET A 351 1.65 8.59 -4.34
C MET A 351 1.82 9.30 -5.68
N GLY A 352 2.41 8.59 -6.65
CA GLY A 352 2.66 9.10 -8.00
C GLY A 352 1.91 8.30 -9.06
N ASN A 353 1.42 8.98 -10.07
CA ASN A 353 0.72 8.38 -11.20
C ASN A 353 1.66 8.00 -12.35
N THR A 354 2.79 7.39 -12.01
CA THR A 354 3.74 6.79 -12.94
C THR A 354 4.23 5.44 -12.41
N THR A 355 4.75 4.58 -13.29
CA THR A 355 5.17 3.21 -12.92
C THR A 355 6.41 3.18 -12.01
N GLY A 356 7.15 4.26 -11.88
CA GLY A 356 8.30 4.37 -10.98
C GLY A 356 8.98 5.73 -11.06
N TYR A 357 9.55 6.16 -9.95
CA TYR A 357 10.39 7.34 -9.81
C TYR A 357 11.34 7.12 -8.61
N ASP A 358 12.39 7.91 -8.50
CA ASP A 358 13.32 7.84 -7.38
C ASP A 358 12.71 8.45 -6.12
N HIS A 359 11.99 7.61 -5.38
CA HIS A 359 11.38 7.98 -4.11
C HIS A 359 12.39 8.06 -2.97
N GLU A 360 13.53 7.36 -3.08
CA GLU A 360 14.54 7.33 -2.00
C GLU A 360 15.11 8.72 -1.76
N SER A 361 15.55 9.43 -2.80
CA SER A 361 16.09 10.78 -2.63
C SER A 361 15.06 11.77 -2.08
N VAL A 362 13.76 11.59 -2.36
CA VAL A 362 12.70 12.41 -1.76
C VAL A 362 12.56 12.14 -0.27
N LEU A 363 12.63 10.87 0.14
CA LEU A 363 12.55 10.48 1.55
C LEU A 363 13.80 10.89 2.33
N GLU A 364 14.98 10.81 1.72
CA GLU A 364 16.24 11.30 2.29
C GLU A 364 16.18 12.81 2.54
N GLU A 365 15.66 13.58 1.59
CA GLU A 365 15.49 15.02 1.77
C GLU A 365 14.44 15.33 2.83
N ALA A 366 13.28 14.64 2.80
CA ALA A 366 12.21 14.83 3.78
C ALA A 366 12.68 14.58 5.22
N VAL A 367 13.53 13.56 5.46
CA VAL A 367 14.00 13.21 6.81
C VAL A 367 15.04 14.17 7.38
N ARG A 368 15.69 14.97 6.52
CA ARG A 368 16.68 16.01 6.91
C ARG A 368 16.02 17.29 7.38
N LEU A 369 14.79 17.54 6.96
CA LEU A 369 14.08 18.78 7.29
C LEU A 369 13.54 18.78 8.72
N GLU A 370 13.41 19.98 9.28
CA GLU A 370 12.69 20.23 10.53
C GLU A 370 11.20 20.48 10.21
N TRP A 371 10.37 19.54 10.65
CA TRP A 371 8.93 19.55 10.44
C TRP A 371 8.16 20.00 11.68
#